data_fbf41d9e4c9dff0b3c7f76196a8c7fb1
#
_entry.id   fbf41d9e4c9dff0b3c7f76196a8c7fb1
#
_cell.length_a   1.000
_cell.length_b   1.000
_cell.length_c   1.000
_cell.angle_alpha   90.00
_cell.angle_beta   90.00
_cell.angle_gamma   90.00
#
_symmetry.space_group_name_H-M   'P 1'
#
loop_
_entity.id
_entity.type
_entity.pdbx_description
1 polymer ?
#
loop_
_entity_poly.entity_id
_entity_poly.type
_entity_poly.pdbx_seq_one_letter_code
_entity_poly.pdbx_strand_id
1 'polypeptide(L)'
;YKGIVVNLEPSIQAAFVDFGVGRNGFLHISDIEPQYFRQGGYDPEKPINGDGPRRGSRPPRREEDDDVVVDEDGNAPASPRSRGRGFRGGRPRVKPPIQEILRRGDEVLVQVIKEGIGTKGPTLSTYISIPGRYLVLMPALGRVGVSRKIEDDDVRRRMRDIMLELNPPKGLGFIVRTAGADRTKKELSRDLAYLLRLWKVIVRRIRKLPAPVDIYAESDMIIRTIRDIFAADVDAIYIDETSAYERAKEFLQLVMPRYVGKLQHYEGREPLFFKYRLEEEIAKIHRRQVPLKAGGSIVIDQTEALVAIDVNSGNFRADDSAEETAYQMNILAAKEIARQIRLRDLGGVIVNDFIDMRKEKHRRSVERALRDALKRDRARTKILRTSPFGLVEMTRQRVRPGLKRSVYRECPGCHGTGVIKSPESMGIEVVR
;
A
#
# COMPACT_ATOMS: atom_id res chain seq x y z
N TYR A 1 -5.64 9.65 -16.59
CA TYR A 1 -6.64 10.21 -17.48
C TYR A 1 -6.19 11.55 -18.03
N LYS A 2 -6.69 11.90 -19.21
CA LYS A 2 -6.63 13.27 -19.73
C LYS A 2 -8.04 13.84 -19.60
N GLY A 3 -8.21 14.87 -18.79
CA GLY A 3 -9.52 15.45 -18.47
C GLY A 3 -9.65 16.89 -18.92
N ILE A 4 -10.87 17.42 -18.85
CA ILE A 4 -11.20 18.80 -19.14
C ILE A 4 -11.77 19.48 -17.89
N VAL A 5 -11.28 20.66 -17.56
CA VAL A 5 -11.82 21.46 -16.45
C VAL A 5 -13.21 21.96 -16.80
N VAL A 6 -14.23 21.48 -16.09
CA VAL A 6 -15.64 21.83 -16.33
C VAL A 6 -16.06 23.03 -15.51
N ASN A 7 -15.62 23.08 -14.24
CA ASN A 7 -15.97 24.16 -13.33
C ASN A 7 -14.83 24.45 -12.35
N LEU A 8 -14.78 25.71 -11.87
CA LEU A 8 -13.88 26.16 -10.83
C LEU A 8 -14.69 26.65 -9.64
N GLU A 9 -14.26 26.26 -8.44
CA GLU A 9 -14.89 26.69 -7.19
C GLU A 9 -13.85 27.43 -6.32
N PRO A 10 -13.80 28.76 -6.45
CA PRO A 10 -12.81 29.58 -5.76
C PRO A 10 -12.92 29.53 -4.24
N SER A 11 -14.13 29.36 -3.71
CA SER A 11 -14.39 29.33 -2.27
C SER A 11 -13.62 28.21 -1.55
N ILE A 12 -13.44 27.07 -2.23
CA ILE A 12 -12.72 25.91 -1.73
C ILE A 12 -11.40 25.67 -2.48
N GLN A 13 -11.00 26.59 -3.36
CA GLN A 13 -9.76 26.48 -4.16
C GLN A 13 -9.66 25.15 -4.90
N ALA A 14 -10.72 24.71 -5.58
CA ALA A 14 -10.81 23.46 -6.29
C ALA A 14 -11.35 23.60 -7.71
N ALA A 15 -11.02 22.63 -8.57
CA ALA A 15 -11.56 22.45 -9.90
C ALA A 15 -12.35 21.14 -9.97
N PHE A 16 -13.40 21.13 -10.79
CA PHE A 16 -14.10 19.93 -11.20
C PHE A 16 -13.69 19.57 -12.61
N VAL A 17 -13.24 18.32 -12.79
CA VAL A 17 -12.66 17.85 -14.04
C VAL A 17 -13.50 16.69 -14.57
N ASP A 18 -13.93 16.80 -15.81
CA ASP A 18 -14.49 15.69 -16.56
C ASP A 18 -13.32 14.87 -17.15
N PHE A 19 -13.22 13.60 -16.81
CA PHE A 19 -12.18 12.70 -17.28
C PHE A 19 -12.73 11.42 -17.93
N GLY A 20 -14.03 11.46 -18.35
CA GLY A 20 -14.64 10.44 -19.19
C GLY A 20 -15.30 9.26 -18.47
N VAL A 21 -15.54 9.34 -17.14
CA VAL A 21 -16.15 8.26 -16.36
C VAL A 21 -17.57 8.57 -15.86
N GLY A 22 -18.23 9.57 -16.45
CA GLY A 22 -19.62 9.94 -16.14
C GLY A 22 -19.84 10.77 -14.87
N ARG A 23 -18.79 10.98 -14.05
CA ARG A 23 -18.81 11.86 -12.86
C ARG A 23 -17.57 12.73 -12.86
N ASN A 24 -17.75 14.01 -12.54
CA ASN A 24 -16.62 14.94 -12.43
C ASN A 24 -15.75 14.59 -11.20
N GLY A 25 -14.44 14.63 -11.39
CA GLY A 25 -13.47 14.46 -10.31
C GLY A 25 -13.15 15.79 -9.64
N PHE A 26 -12.81 15.74 -8.37
CA PHE A 26 -12.44 16.87 -7.52
C PHE A 26 -10.92 17.04 -7.51
N LEU A 27 -10.42 18.18 -7.97
CA LEU A 27 -9.01 18.54 -8.03
C LEU A 27 -8.76 19.79 -7.17
N HIS A 28 -8.15 19.60 -5.99
CA HIS A 28 -7.82 20.70 -5.10
C HIS A 28 -6.49 21.37 -5.50
N ILE A 29 -6.34 22.66 -5.23
CA ILE A 29 -5.12 23.43 -5.55
C ILE A 29 -3.83 22.85 -4.97
N SER A 30 -3.90 22.13 -3.83
CA SER A 30 -2.74 21.43 -3.26
C SER A 30 -2.22 20.31 -4.15
N ASP A 31 -3.10 19.73 -4.96
CA ASP A 31 -2.85 18.58 -5.83
C ASP A 31 -2.55 18.98 -7.27
N ILE A 32 -2.34 20.28 -7.52
CA ILE A 32 -1.93 20.83 -8.82
C ILE A 32 -0.44 21.11 -8.81
N GLU A 33 0.26 20.56 -9.80
CA GLU A 33 1.69 20.76 -10.00
C GLU A 33 2.03 22.18 -10.41
N PRO A 34 3.19 22.73 -9.99
CA PRO A 34 3.63 24.09 -10.35
C PRO A 34 3.77 24.35 -11.85
N GLN A 35 3.94 23.33 -12.67
CA GLN A 35 4.02 23.47 -14.13
C GLN A 35 2.72 24.00 -14.75
N TYR A 36 1.57 23.70 -14.13
CA TYR A 36 0.27 24.27 -14.56
C TYR A 36 0.11 25.74 -14.18
N PHE A 37 0.98 26.30 -13.33
CA PHE A 37 0.97 27.72 -12.94
C PHE A 37 1.50 28.65 -14.05
N ARG A 38 1.91 28.10 -15.17
CA ARG A 38 2.35 28.85 -16.35
C ARG A 38 1.32 28.68 -17.45
N GLN A 39 0.89 29.77 -18.04
CA GLN A 39 -0.04 29.76 -19.17
C GLN A 39 0.48 28.85 -20.29
N GLY A 40 -0.25 27.79 -20.66
CA GLY A 40 0.10 26.97 -21.83
C GLY A 40 -0.15 25.48 -21.76
N GLY A 41 -0.71 24.96 -20.65
CA GLY A 41 -1.00 23.52 -20.52
C GLY A 41 0.23 22.64 -20.22
N TYR A 42 -0.02 21.34 -20.02
CA TYR A 42 1.01 20.35 -19.74
C TYR A 42 1.78 19.95 -21.01
N ASP A 43 3.07 20.21 -21.06
CA ASP A 43 3.97 19.71 -22.08
C ASP A 43 4.88 18.63 -21.49
N PRO A 44 4.68 17.35 -21.83
CA PRO A 44 5.45 16.24 -21.27
C PRO A 44 6.93 16.21 -21.68
N GLU A 45 7.35 17.04 -22.63
CA GLU A 45 8.75 17.14 -23.07
C GLU A 45 9.50 18.33 -22.51
N LYS A 46 8.80 19.29 -21.90
CA LYS A 46 9.48 20.41 -21.26
C LYS A 46 10.06 19.97 -19.91
N PRO A 47 11.38 20.09 -19.71
CA PRO A 47 11.98 19.83 -18.40
C PRO A 47 11.42 20.81 -17.37
N ILE A 48 11.08 20.31 -16.19
CA ILE A 48 10.48 21.06 -15.07
C ILE A 48 11.39 22.18 -14.56
N ASN A 49 12.68 22.16 -14.90
CA ASN A 49 13.65 23.19 -14.60
C ASN A 49 13.82 24.14 -15.80
N GLY A 50 12.86 25.05 -15.98
CA GLY A 50 13.07 26.19 -16.86
C GLY A 50 14.11 27.12 -16.24
N ASP A 51 15.27 27.23 -16.88
CA ASP A 51 16.27 28.29 -16.62
C ASP A 51 15.60 29.67 -16.84
N GLY A 52 15.13 30.25 -15.75
CA GLY A 52 14.93 31.70 -15.68
C GLY A 52 16.31 32.35 -15.56
N PRO A 53 16.52 33.58 -16.06
CA PRO A 53 17.84 34.22 -16.13
C PRO A 53 18.49 34.28 -14.74
N ARG A 54 19.62 33.61 -14.61
CA ARG A 54 20.46 33.61 -13.42
C ARG A 54 20.99 35.02 -13.17
N ARG A 55 20.47 35.70 -12.17
CA ARG A 55 21.17 36.84 -11.54
C ARG A 55 22.02 36.33 -10.38
N GLY A 56 23.33 36.44 -10.50
CA GLY A 56 24.29 36.52 -9.39
C GLY A 56 24.59 35.19 -8.70
N SER A 57 25.79 34.72 -8.93
CA SER A 57 26.46 33.60 -8.28
C SER A 57 26.51 33.74 -6.74
N ARG A 58 25.83 32.83 -6.03
CA ARG A 58 26.10 32.49 -4.64
C ARG A 58 26.54 31.02 -4.59
N PRO A 59 27.53 30.65 -3.72
CA PRO A 59 28.02 29.28 -3.62
C PRO A 59 26.92 28.34 -3.14
N PRO A 60 26.97 27.04 -3.49
CA PRO A 60 25.91 26.09 -3.19
C PRO A 60 25.80 25.89 -1.70
N ARG A 61 24.66 26.29 -1.11
CA ARG A 61 24.22 25.77 0.19
C ARG A 61 23.88 24.30 0.01
N ARG A 62 24.36 23.48 0.93
CA ARG A 62 23.90 22.08 1.09
C ARG A 62 22.38 22.09 1.13
N GLU A 63 21.77 21.47 0.13
CA GLU A 63 20.33 21.25 0.09
C GLU A 63 19.98 20.25 1.19
N GLU A 64 19.23 20.71 2.18
CA GLU A 64 18.59 19.83 3.14
C GLU A 64 17.59 18.92 2.39
N ASP A 65 17.71 17.64 2.61
CA ASP A 65 16.94 16.57 1.98
C ASP A 65 15.44 16.70 2.25
N ASP A 66 14.69 17.34 1.34
CA ASP A 66 13.24 17.25 1.28
C ASP A 66 12.84 15.89 0.69
N ASP A 67 12.79 14.89 1.54
CA ASP A 67 12.37 13.54 1.18
C ASP A 67 10.86 13.49 0.84
N VAL A 68 10.51 13.01 -0.34
CA VAL A 68 9.12 12.82 -0.77
C VAL A 68 8.57 11.50 -0.23
N VAL A 69 7.42 11.56 0.45
CA VAL A 69 6.69 10.38 0.90
C VAL A 69 5.81 9.86 -0.23
N VAL A 70 5.89 8.59 -0.54
CA VAL A 70 4.93 7.86 -1.36
C VAL A 70 4.38 6.68 -0.58
N ASP A 71 3.10 6.33 -0.78
CA ASP A 71 2.50 5.12 -0.21
C ASP A 71 2.98 3.85 -0.94
N GLU A 72 2.48 2.69 -0.51
CA GLU A 72 2.89 1.40 -1.09
C GLU A 72 2.47 1.22 -2.53
N ASP A 73 1.42 1.92 -2.95
CA ASP A 73 0.89 1.92 -4.31
C ASP A 73 1.62 2.94 -5.20
N GLY A 74 2.59 3.70 -4.65
CA GLY A 74 3.36 4.70 -5.37
C GLY A 74 2.66 6.05 -5.48
N ASN A 75 1.56 6.27 -4.76
CA ASN A 75 0.88 7.55 -4.73
C ASN A 75 1.59 8.52 -3.79
N ALA A 76 1.84 9.74 -4.27
CA ALA A 76 2.29 10.83 -3.40
C ALA A 76 1.09 11.32 -2.57
N PRO A 77 1.19 11.39 -1.23
CA PRO A 77 0.14 12.01 -0.44
C PRO A 77 0.01 13.48 -0.83
N ALA A 78 -1.23 13.95 -0.91
CA ALA A 78 -1.51 15.37 -1.03
C ALA A 78 -0.73 16.13 0.04
N SER A 79 0.16 17.01 -0.38
CA SER A 79 1.10 17.87 0.34
C SER A 79 1.36 17.60 1.83
N PRO A 80 2.63 17.61 2.29
CA PRO A 80 2.96 17.41 3.69
C PRO A 80 2.37 18.56 4.53
N ARG A 81 1.51 18.24 5.49
CA ARG A 81 1.14 19.17 6.57
C ARG A 81 2.40 19.45 7.37
N SER A 82 3.03 20.58 7.15
CA SER A 82 4.17 21.07 7.93
C SER A 82 3.73 21.31 9.37
N ARG A 83 4.11 20.41 10.28
CA ARG A 83 4.12 20.73 11.69
C ARG A 83 5.28 21.70 11.96
N GLY A 84 4.93 22.91 12.35
CA GLY A 84 5.85 24.00 12.53
C GLY A 84 6.98 23.73 13.51
N ARG A 85 8.20 23.98 13.05
CA ARG A 85 9.30 24.50 13.82
C ARG A 85 9.76 25.76 13.12
N GLY A 86 9.72 26.88 13.86
CA GLY A 86 9.97 28.19 13.34
C GLY A 86 11.35 28.30 12.67
N PHE A 87 11.32 28.64 11.41
CA PHE A 87 12.49 29.12 10.68
C PHE A 87 12.25 30.57 10.29
N ARG A 88 13.12 31.45 10.77
CA ARG A 88 13.20 32.84 10.37
C ARG A 88 13.66 32.91 8.91
N GLY A 89 12.89 33.56 8.06
CA GLY A 89 13.43 34.25 6.88
C GLY A 89 13.16 33.68 5.49
N GLY A 90 12.07 32.94 5.25
CA GLY A 90 11.56 32.70 3.89
C GLY A 90 10.09 33.04 3.85
N ARG A 91 9.67 34.01 3.05
CA ARG A 91 8.26 34.27 2.79
C ARG A 91 7.63 32.98 2.29
N PRO A 92 6.51 32.47 2.88
CA PRO A 92 5.80 31.33 2.33
C PRO A 92 5.45 31.67 0.88
N ARG A 93 5.82 30.82 -0.09
CA ARG A 93 5.36 30.95 -1.46
C ARG A 93 3.85 30.71 -1.43
N VAL A 94 3.09 31.80 -1.36
CA VAL A 94 1.63 31.76 -1.48
C VAL A 94 1.35 31.20 -2.88
N LYS A 95 0.68 30.06 -2.95
CA LYS A 95 0.20 29.53 -4.23
C LYS A 95 -0.79 30.54 -4.81
N PRO A 96 -0.71 30.87 -6.11
CA PRO A 96 -1.71 31.73 -6.73
C PRO A 96 -3.09 31.08 -6.64
N PRO A 97 -4.19 31.86 -6.57
CA PRO A 97 -5.54 31.31 -6.50
C PRO A 97 -5.85 30.46 -7.74
N ILE A 98 -6.74 29.48 -7.59
CA ILE A 98 -7.00 28.48 -8.63
C ILE A 98 -7.43 29.07 -9.97
N GLN A 99 -8.11 30.23 -9.95
CA GLN A 99 -8.54 30.94 -11.16
C GLN A 99 -7.37 31.50 -11.99
N GLU A 100 -6.21 31.72 -11.37
CA GLU A 100 -4.99 32.14 -12.05
C GLU A 100 -4.21 30.96 -12.62
N ILE A 101 -4.49 29.74 -12.15
CA ILE A 101 -3.80 28.52 -12.54
C ILE A 101 -4.55 27.80 -13.66
N LEU A 102 -5.85 27.59 -13.49
CA LEU A 102 -6.72 26.84 -14.41
C LEU A 102 -7.89 27.69 -14.88
N ARG A 103 -8.37 27.38 -16.10
CA ARG A 103 -9.56 27.94 -16.70
C ARG A 103 -10.53 26.84 -17.10
N ARG A 104 -11.81 27.16 -17.18
CA ARG A 104 -12.81 26.25 -17.75
C ARG A 104 -12.45 25.93 -19.20
N GLY A 105 -12.43 24.64 -19.54
CA GLY A 105 -12.03 24.14 -20.86
C GLY A 105 -10.55 23.72 -20.95
N ASP A 106 -9.73 24.00 -19.93
CA ASP A 106 -8.33 23.57 -19.93
C ASP A 106 -8.23 22.04 -19.88
N GLU A 107 -7.34 21.48 -20.70
CA GLU A 107 -6.98 20.08 -20.64
C GLU A 107 -5.95 19.86 -19.52
N VAL A 108 -6.19 18.85 -18.68
CA VAL A 108 -5.32 18.50 -17.56
C VAL A 108 -5.07 16.98 -17.54
N LEU A 109 -3.83 16.60 -17.24
CA LEU A 109 -3.49 15.20 -16.97
C LEU A 109 -3.72 14.93 -15.49
N VAL A 110 -4.57 13.95 -15.18
CA VAL A 110 -4.97 13.66 -13.79
C VAL A 110 -4.84 12.17 -13.47
N GLN A 111 -4.51 11.90 -12.24
CA GLN A 111 -4.53 10.57 -11.63
C GLN A 111 -5.57 10.53 -10.52
N VAL A 112 -6.38 9.47 -10.48
CA VAL A 112 -7.33 9.22 -9.40
C VAL A 112 -6.56 8.76 -8.16
N ILE A 113 -6.70 9.51 -7.06
CA ILE A 113 -6.04 9.21 -5.77
C ILE A 113 -6.99 8.45 -4.85
N LYS A 114 -8.27 8.81 -4.87
CA LYS A 114 -9.33 8.16 -4.09
C LYS A 114 -10.58 8.05 -4.93
N GLU A 115 -11.23 6.90 -4.83
CA GLU A 115 -12.54 6.70 -5.43
C GLU A 115 -13.60 7.59 -4.76
N GLY A 116 -14.61 7.94 -5.51
CA GLY A 116 -15.75 8.69 -4.99
C GLY A 116 -16.61 7.83 -4.07
N ILE A 117 -17.14 8.44 -3.02
CA ILE A 117 -18.03 7.77 -2.06
C ILE A 117 -19.42 8.43 -2.14
N GLY A 118 -20.44 7.63 -2.42
CA GLY A 118 -21.83 8.10 -2.55
C GLY A 118 -21.98 9.10 -3.70
N THR A 119 -22.42 10.33 -3.40
CA THR A 119 -22.62 11.42 -4.39
C THR A 119 -21.34 12.19 -4.69
N LYS A 120 -20.27 12.05 -3.89
CA LYS A 120 -19.00 12.75 -4.09
C LYS A 120 -18.19 12.10 -5.19
N GLY A 121 -17.70 12.90 -6.14
CA GLY A 121 -16.78 12.44 -7.18
C GLY A 121 -15.41 12.02 -6.63
N PRO A 122 -14.60 11.30 -7.44
CA PRO A 122 -13.26 10.88 -7.04
C PRO A 122 -12.34 12.09 -6.84
N THR A 123 -11.34 11.90 -5.97
CA THR A 123 -10.28 12.90 -5.76
C THR A 123 -9.17 12.68 -6.78
N LEU A 124 -8.80 13.75 -7.45
CA LEU A 124 -7.79 13.78 -8.50
C LEU A 124 -6.52 14.50 -8.04
N SER A 125 -5.39 14.20 -8.69
CA SER A 125 -4.14 14.92 -8.57
C SER A 125 -3.47 15.01 -9.93
N THR A 126 -2.77 16.09 -10.20
CA THR A 126 -1.89 16.20 -11.38
C THR A 126 -0.49 15.64 -11.11
N TYR A 127 -0.15 15.35 -9.83
CA TYR A 127 1.08 14.66 -9.48
C TYR A 127 1.00 13.19 -9.90
N ILE A 128 1.42 12.94 -11.13
CA ILE A 128 1.39 11.59 -11.69
C ILE A 128 2.49 10.74 -11.07
N SER A 129 2.12 9.56 -10.61
CA SER A 129 3.03 8.55 -10.10
C SER A 129 2.76 7.20 -10.77
N ILE A 130 3.78 6.62 -11.36
CA ILE A 130 3.68 5.33 -12.06
C ILE A 130 4.57 4.34 -11.33
N PRO A 131 3.97 3.38 -10.59
CA PRO A 131 4.73 2.42 -9.83
C PRO A 131 5.33 1.34 -10.71
N GLY A 132 6.64 1.13 -10.60
CA GLY A 132 7.34 -0.07 -11.02
C GLY A 132 7.41 -1.09 -9.88
N ARG A 133 8.24 -2.09 -10.03
CA ARG A 133 8.47 -3.10 -9.00
C ARG A 133 9.29 -2.54 -7.83
N TYR A 134 10.37 -1.85 -8.12
CA TYR A 134 11.34 -1.32 -7.16
C TYR A 134 11.42 0.20 -7.17
N LEU A 135 10.98 0.82 -8.25
CA LEU A 135 11.01 2.26 -8.48
C LEU A 135 9.58 2.80 -8.67
N VAL A 136 9.42 4.09 -8.43
CA VAL A 136 8.23 4.84 -8.86
C VAL A 136 8.72 5.96 -9.76
N LEU A 137 8.13 6.08 -10.94
CA LEU A 137 8.35 7.22 -11.83
C LEU A 137 7.39 8.34 -11.45
N MET A 138 7.92 9.52 -11.21
CA MET A 138 7.18 10.76 -10.93
C MET A 138 7.68 11.86 -11.86
N PRO A 139 7.02 12.10 -13.00
CA PRO A 139 7.50 13.05 -14.00
C PRO A 139 7.73 14.46 -13.45
N ALA A 140 6.89 14.90 -12.52
CA ALA A 140 6.97 16.23 -11.91
C ALA A 140 8.13 16.43 -10.91
N LEU A 141 8.72 15.35 -10.41
CA LEU A 141 9.72 15.46 -9.34
C LEU A 141 11.07 15.95 -9.81
N GLY A 142 11.48 15.60 -11.04
CA GLY A 142 12.74 16.04 -11.67
C GLY A 142 14.03 15.59 -10.97
N ARG A 143 13.96 14.78 -9.93
CA ARG A 143 15.09 14.30 -9.10
C ARG A 143 14.93 12.86 -8.68
N VAL A 144 16.03 12.26 -8.21
CA VAL A 144 16.03 10.92 -7.60
C VAL A 144 15.78 11.05 -6.10
N GLY A 145 14.90 10.19 -5.59
CA GLY A 145 14.59 10.06 -4.16
C GLY A 145 14.66 8.62 -3.69
N VAL A 146 14.65 8.42 -2.38
CA VAL A 146 14.57 7.11 -1.73
C VAL A 146 13.44 7.18 -0.70
N SER A 147 12.62 6.13 -0.62
CA SER A 147 11.48 6.07 0.28
C SER A 147 11.88 6.33 1.74
N ARG A 148 11.14 7.19 2.43
CA ARG A 148 11.34 7.46 3.88
C ARG A 148 11.02 6.25 4.77
N LYS A 149 10.35 5.24 4.23
CA LYS A 149 10.08 3.97 4.94
C LYS A 149 11.34 3.12 5.10
N ILE A 150 12.42 3.43 4.36
CA ILE A 150 13.75 2.85 4.55
C ILE A 150 14.41 3.67 5.67
N GLU A 151 14.48 3.11 6.88
CA GLU A 151 14.96 3.80 8.07
C GLU A 151 16.51 3.84 8.16
N ASP A 152 17.18 2.91 7.47
CA ASP A 152 18.64 2.78 7.46
C ASP A 152 19.26 3.80 6.49
N ASP A 153 19.99 4.76 7.05
CA ASP A 153 20.62 5.84 6.29
C ASP A 153 21.73 5.36 5.35
N ASP A 154 22.44 4.27 5.69
CA ASP A 154 23.49 3.70 4.84
C ASP A 154 22.88 3.02 3.62
N VAL A 155 21.77 2.29 3.83
CA VAL A 155 20.98 1.71 2.72
C VAL A 155 20.44 2.85 1.83
N ARG A 156 19.93 3.93 2.41
CA ARG A 156 19.41 5.09 1.65
C ARG A 156 20.49 5.73 0.81
N ARG A 157 21.70 5.95 1.36
CA ARG A 157 22.84 6.51 0.63
C ARG A 157 23.24 5.59 -0.51
N ARG A 158 23.44 4.30 -0.24
CA ARG A 158 23.78 3.29 -1.26
C ARG A 158 22.77 3.25 -2.40
N MET A 159 21.47 3.28 -2.10
CA MET A 159 20.43 3.28 -3.14
C MET A 159 20.45 4.57 -3.96
N ARG A 160 20.69 5.71 -3.34
CA ARG A 160 20.83 7.00 -4.04
C ARG A 160 22.04 6.97 -4.98
N ASP A 161 23.17 6.47 -4.53
CA ASP A 161 24.40 6.36 -5.35
C ASP A 161 24.17 5.43 -6.56
N ILE A 162 23.55 4.27 -6.35
CA ILE A 162 23.21 3.35 -7.44
C ILE A 162 22.29 4.04 -8.46
N MET A 163 21.30 4.80 -8.01
CA MET A 163 20.39 5.51 -8.92
C MET A 163 21.09 6.64 -9.68
N LEU A 164 22.03 7.35 -9.07
CA LEU A 164 22.85 8.35 -9.74
C LEU A 164 23.75 7.70 -10.80
N GLU A 165 24.36 6.55 -10.51
CA GLU A 165 25.14 5.78 -11.48
C GLU A 165 24.30 5.24 -12.66
N LEU A 166 23.00 4.96 -12.45
CA LEU A 166 22.07 4.57 -13.52
C LEU A 166 21.72 5.74 -14.45
N ASN A 167 22.05 6.97 -14.05
CA ASN A 167 21.88 8.20 -14.80
C ASN A 167 20.48 8.30 -15.48
N PRO A 168 19.38 8.36 -14.72
CA PRO A 168 18.05 8.48 -15.29
C PRO A 168 17.92 9.76 -16.13
N PRO A 169 17.04 9.80 -17.13
CA PRO A 169 16.84 10.97 -17.98
C PRO A 169 16.53 12.23 -17.15
N LYS A 170 17.20 13.33 -17.48
CA LYS A 170 16.95 14.63 -16.84
C LYS A 170 15.49 15.05 -17.08
N GLY A 171 14.88 15.62 -16.04
CA GLY A 171 13.47 16.05 -16.09
C GLY A 171 12.46 15.02 -15.60
N LEU A 172 12.87 13.75 -15.42
CA LEU A 172 12.04 12.72 -14.80
C LEU A 172 12.54 12.40 -13.39
N GLY A 173 11.64 12.31 -12.44
CA GLY A 173 11.95 11.90 -11.08
C GLY A 173 11.71 10.41 -10.87
N PHE A 174 12.51 9.81 -10.00
CA PHE A 174 12.38 8.41 -9.60
C PHE A 174 12.55 8.28 -8.11
N ILE A 175 11.70 7.46 -7.49
CA ILE A 175 11.80 7.15 -6.06
C ILE A 175 12.04 5.65 -5.89
N VAL A 176 13.07 5.28 -5.13
CA VAL A 176 13.30 3.88 -4.76
C VAL A 176 12.30 3.47 -3.69
N ARG A 177 11.52 2.41 -3.95
CA ARG A 177 10.54 1.82 -3.00
C ARG A 177 11.26 1.00 -1.93
N THR A 178 10.56 0.68 -0.85
CA THR A 178 11.05 -0.23 0.20
C THR A 178 11.44 -1.61 -0.35
N ALA A 179 10.70 -2.12 -1.32
CA ALA A 179 11.02 -3.36 -2.02
C ALA A 179 12.34 -3.31 -2.82
N GLY A 180 12.86 -2.11 -3.09
CA GLY A 180 14.12 -1.87 -3.81
C GLY A 180 15.35 -1.75 -2.91
N ALA A 181 15.20 -1.69 -1.56
CA ALA A 181 16.28 -1.37 -0.63
C ALA A 181 17.53 -2.28 -0.74
N ASP A 182 17.33 -3.57 -0.99
CA ASP A 182 18.41 -4.57 -1.06
C ASP A 182 18.63 -5.10 -2.48
N ARG A 183 18.17 -4.36 -3.50
CA ARG A 183 18.25 -4.82 -4.88
C ARG A 183 19.54 -4.38 -5.55
N THR A 184 19.97 -5.21 -6.51
CA THR A 184 21.18 -4.95 -7.29
C THR A 184 20.94 -3.85 -8.33
N LYS A 185 22.02 -3.15 -8.72
CA LYS A 185 22.01 -2.17 -9.83
C LYS A 185 21.33 -2.72 -11.09
N LYS A 186 21.55 -4.00 -11.41
CA LYS A 186 20.97 -4.66 -12.60
C LYS A 186 19.44 -4.81 -12.52
N GLU A 187 18.90 -5.07 -11.34
CA GLU A 187 17.45 -5.16 -11.11
C GLU A 187 16.80 -3.77 -11.22
N LEU A 188 17.38 -2.77 -10.57
CA LEU A 188 16.93 -1.38 -10.66
C LEU A 188 17.01 -0.84 -12.09
N SER A 189 18.08 -1.16 -12.83
CA SER A 189 18.21 -0.77 -14.24
C SER A 189 17.11 -1.33 -15.14
N ARG A 190 16.68 -2.57 -14.89
CA ARG A 190 15.57 -3.18 -15.65
C ARG A 190 14.24 -2.52 -15.37
N ASP A 191 13.98 -2.23 -14.10
CA ASP A 191 12.75 -1.56 -13.69
C ASP A 191 12.71 -0.12 -14.22
N LEU A 192 13.84 0.59 -14.19
CA LEU A 192 14.00 1.91 -14.81
C LEU A 192 13.70 1.86 -16.31
N ALA A 193 14.28 0.90 -17.03
CA ALA A 193 14.05 0.74 -18.47
C ALA A 193 12.59 0.43 -18.81
N TYR A 194 11.90 -0.34 -17.95
CA TYR A 194 10.47 -0.60 -18.08
C TYR A 194 9.66 0.68 -17.90
N LEU A 195 9.88 1.42 -16.81
CA LEU A 195 9.15 2.66 -16.53
C LEU A 195 9.34 3.70 -17.64
N LEU A 196 10.54 3.80 -18.20
CA LEU A 196 10.81 4.69 -19.32
C LEU A 196 10.07 4.27 -20.61
N ARG A 197 9.96 2.97 -20.90
CA ARG A 197 9.15 2.48 -22.03
C ARG A 197 7.68 2.78 -21.82
N LEU A 198 7.16 2.49 -20.64
CA LEU A 198 5.77 2.77 -20.28
C LEU A 198 5.46 4.26 -20.40
N TRP A 199 6.33 5.11 -19.87
CA TRP A 199 6.19 6.57 -19.97
C TRP A 199 6.15 7.06 -21.42
N LYS A 200 7.00 6.53 -22.29
CA LYS A 200 6.96 6.85 -23.73
C LYS A 200 5.62 6.49 -24.38
N VAL A 201 5.02 5.37 -24.00
CA VAL A 201 3.69 4.97 -24.50
C VAL A 201 2.61 5.94 -24.00
N ILE A 202 2.64 6.28 -22.69
CA ILE A 202 1.72 7.23 -22.09
C ILE A 202 1.81 8.59 -22.77
N VAL A 203 3.00 9.15 -22.93
CA VAL A 203 3.22 10.45 -23.63
C VAL A 203 2.67 10.42 -25.05
N ARG A 204 2.88 9.31 -25.78
CA ARG A 204 2.32 9.15 -27.14
C ARG A 204 0.80 9.18 -27.14
N ARG A 205 0.14 8.52 -26.16
CA ARG A 205 -1.32 8.54 -26.01
C ARG A 205 -1.84 9.92 -25.64
N ILE A 206 -1.19 10.62 -24.71
CA ILE A 206 -1.55 12.00 -24.31
C ILE A 206 -1.59 12.93 -25.53
N ARG A 207 -0.62 12.79 -26.45
CA ARG A 207 -0.53 13.63 -27.65
C ARG A 207 -1.56 13.28 -28.73
N LYS A 208 -1.92 12.00 -28.83
CA LYS A 208 -2.79 11.52 -29.92
C LYS A 208 -4.27 11.61 -29.61
N LEU A 209 -4.65 11.46 -28.34
CA LEU A 209 -6.04 11.31 -27.94
C LEU A 209 -6.60 12.64 -27.43
N PRO A 210 -7.77 13.07 -27.89
CA PRO A 210 -8.46 14.23 -27.34
C PRO A 210 -8.99 13.94 -25.92
N ALA A 211 -9.11 14.95 -25.08
CA ALA A 211 -9.77 14.84 -23.78
C ALA A 211 -11.32 14.95 -23.96
N PRO A 212 -12.12 14.33 -23.07
CA PRO A 212 -11.74 13.45 -21.97
C PRO A 212 -11.46 12.02 -22.41
N VAL A 213 -10.40 11.40 -21.88
CA VAL A 213 -10.01 10.04 -22.26
C VAL A 213 -9.16 9.33 -21.20
N ASP A 214 -9.31 8.01 -21.11
CA ASP A 214 -8.40 7.14 -20.36
C ASP A 214 -7.07 6.99 -21.12
N ILE A 215 -5.99 7.36 -20.46
CA ILE A 215 -4.63 7.23 -21.00
C ILE A 215 -3.97 5.93 -20.56
N TYR A 216 -4.08 5.61 -19.27
CA TYR A 216 -3.48 4.43 -18.67
C TYR A 216 -4.20 4.06 -17.38
N ALA A 217 -4.69 2.84 -17.28
CA ALA A 217 -5.27 2.30 -16.07
C ALA A 217 -4.42 1.13 -15.57
N GLU A 218 -4.00 1.20 -14.32
CA GLU A 218 -3.34 0.09 -13.62
C GLU A 218 -4.35 -0.58 -12.69
N SER A 219 -5.47 -1.01 -13.25
CA SER A 219 -6.57 -1.60 -12.49
C SER A 219 -6.50 -3.13 -12.37
N ASP A 220 -5.66 -3.79 -13.17
CA ASP A 220 -5.57 -5.25 -13.17
C ASP A 220 -4.88 -5.76 -11.89
N MET A 221 -5.68 -6.39 -11.02
CA MET A 221 -5.21 -6.97 -9.76
C MET A 221 -4.16 -8.07 -9.98
N ILE A 222 -4.23 -8.81 -11.09
CA ILE A 222 -3.28 -9.89 -11.43
C ILE A 222 -1.92 -9.28 -11.74
N ILE A 223 -1.89 -8.25 -12.60
CA ILE A 223 -0.65 -7.55 -12.95
C ILE A 223 -0.03 -6.92 -11.72
N ARG A 224 -0.84 -6.26 -10.86
CA ARG A 224 -0.38 -5.68 -9.61
C ARG A 224 0.19 -6.75 -8.66
N THR A 225 -0.48 -7.89 -8.54
CA THR A 225 -0.02 -9.01 -7.71
C THR A 225 1.29 -9.59 -8.22
N ILE A 226 1.42 -9.83 -9.53
CA ILE A 226 2.67 -10.30 -10.12
C ILE A 226 3.79 -9.27 -9.92
N ARG A 227 3.53 -7.98 -10.14
CA ARG A 227 4.52 -6.92 -9.95
C ARG A 227 5.04 -6.88 -8.52
N ASP A 228 4.15 -6.91 -7.53
CA ASP A 228 4.50 -6.64 -6.14
C ASP A 228 4.88 -7.90 -5.35
N ILE A 229 4.27 -9.05 -5.67
CA ILE A 229 4.42 -10.28 -4.87
C ILE A 229 5.38 -11.28 -5.52
N PHE A 230 5.43 -11.34 -6.85
CA PHE A 230 6.25 -12.35 -7.51
C PHE A 230 7.73 -12.24 -7.10
N ALA A 231 8.27 -13.32 -6.58
CA ALA A 231 9.66 -13.44 -6.18
C ALA A 231 10.33 -14.65 -6.90
N ALA A 232 11.65 -14.74 -6.84
CA ALA A 232 12.40 -15.77 -7.55
C ALA A 232 12.11 -17.20 -7.04
N ASP A 233 11.63 -17.31 -5.79
CA ASP A 233 11.23 -18.55 -5.10
C ASP A 233 9.83 -19.06 -5.48
N VAL A 234 9.09 -18.32 -6.33
CA VAL A 234 7.84 -18.80 -6.91
C VAL A 234 8.16 -19.78 -8.04
N ASP A 235 7.62 -21.00 -7.99
CA ASP A 235 7.85 -22.02 -8.98
C ASP A 235 6.95 -21.87 -10.20
N ALA A 236 5.68 -21.60 -10.01
CA ALA A 236 4.70 -21.41 -11.08
C ALA A 236 3.60 -20.40 -10.72
N ILE A 237 3.00 -19.80 -11.75
CA ILE A 237 1.81 -18.95 -11.68
C ILE A 237 0.75 -19.59 -12.57
N TYR A 238 -0.36 -20.01 -11.98
CA TYR A 238 -1.49 -20.58 -12.71
C TYR A 238 -2.61 -19.54 -12.82
N ILE A 239 -3.13 -19.36 -14.02
CA ILE A 239 -4.27 -18.50 -14.32
C ILE A 239 -5.26 -19.31 -15.15
N ASP A 240 -6.52 -19.35 -14.75
CA ASP A 240 -7.61 -20.13 -15.37
C ASP A 240 -8.43 -19.32 -16.39
N GLU A 241 -8.38 -17.97 -16.33
CA GLU A 241 -9.09 -17.13 -17.27
C GLU A 241 -8.15 -16.67 -18.39
N THR A 242 -8.54 -16.94 -19.65
CA THR A 242 -7.69 -16.77 -20.84
C THR A 242 -7.24 -15.31 -21.05
N SER A 243 -8.16 -14.35 -20.92
CA SER A 243 -7.79 -12.94 -21.16
C SER A 243 -6.86 -12.40 -20.05
N ALA A 244 -7.01 -12.86 -18.81
CA ALA A 244 -6.10 -12.53 -17.72
C ALA A 244 -4.72 -13.18 -17.92
N TYR A 245 -4.68 -14.41 -18.42
CA TYR A 245 -3.43 -15.08 -18.78
C TYR A 245 -2.67 -14.31 -19.86
N GLU A 246 -3.34 -13.89 -20.94
CA GLU A 246 -2.70 -13.13 -22.01
C GLU A 246 -2.17 -11.77 -21.51
N ARG A 247 -2.94 -11.03 -20.71
CA ARG A 247 -2.47 -9.77 -20.09
C ARG A 247 -1.26 -10.00 -19.18
N ALA A 248 -1.29 -11.04 -18.34
CA ALA A 248 -0.18 -11.40 -17.47
C ALA A 248 1.08 -11.79 -18.26
N LYS A 249 0.89 -12.50 -19.39
CA LYS A 249 1.98 -12.92 -20.30
C LYS A 249 2.62 -11.70 -20.96
N GLU A 250 1.83 -10.79 -21.51
CA GLU A 250 2.33 -9.53 -22.09
C GLU A 250 3.12 -8.72 -21.04
N PHE A 251 2.58 -8.60 -19.82
CA PHE A 251 3.25 -7.91 -18.74
C PHE A 251 4.59 -8.56 -18.39
N LEU A 252 4.63 -9.89 -18.21
CA LEU A 252 5.87 -10.61 -17.90
C LEU A 252 6.90 -10.52 -19.03
N GLN A 253 6.49 -10.58 -20.29
CA GLN A 253 7.38 -10.39 -21.44
C GLN A 253 8.06 -9.01 -21.43
N LEU A 254 7.31 -7.97 -21.05
CA LEU A 254 7.82 -6.60 -20.99
C LEU A 254 8.73 -6.37 -19.77
N VAL A 255 8.34 -6.88 -18.61
CA VAL A 255 8.98 -6.53 -17.32
C VAL A 255 10.00 -7.57 -16.89
N MET A 256 9.65 -8.85 -17.00
CA MET A 256 10.41 -9.97 -16.47
C MET A 256 10.49 -11.16 -17.43
N PRO A 257 11.08 -11.01 -18.62
CA PRO A 257 11.04 -12.02 -19.69
C PRO A 257 11.59 -13.39 -19.27
N ARG A 258 12.50 -13.43 -18.29
CA ARG A 258 13.07 -14.69 -17.78
C ARG A 258 12.06 -15.58 -17.05
N TYR A 259 10.94 -15.00 -16.61
CA TYR A 259 9.94 -15.70 -15.78
C TYR A 259 8.66 -16.02 -16.54
N VAL A 260 8.61 -15.72 -17.84
CA VAL A 260 7.44 -16.05 -18.69
C VAL A 260 7.16 -17.56 -18.66
N GLY A 261 8.21 -18.38 -18.63
CA GLY A 261 8.06 -19.85 -18.55
C GLY A 261 7.45 -20.38 -17.26
N LYS A 262 7.37 -19.53 -16.20
CA LYS A 262 6.69 -19.88 -14.95
C LYS A 262 5.18 -19.60 -14.99
N LEU A 263 4.71 -18.85 -15.98
CA LEU A 263 3.29 -18.58 -16.21
C LEU A 263 2.67 -19.72 -16.99
N GLN A 264 1.62 -20.32 -16.47
CA GLN A 264 0.91 -21.44 -17.07
C GLN A 264 -0.60 -21.16 -17.11
N HIS A 265 -1.19 -21.41 -18.28
CA HIS A 265 -2.64 -21.40 -18.40
C HIS A 265 -3.20 -22.69 -17.80
N TYR A 266 -4.20 -22.55 -16.94
CA TYR A 266 -4.85 -23.70 -16.32
C TYR A 266 -6.10 -24.08 -17.11
N GLU A 267 -6.08 -25.25 -17.73
CA GLU A 267 -7.18 -25.78 -18.55
C GLU A 267 -7.86 -27.01 -17.91
N GLY A 268 -7.66 -27.21 -16.61
CA GLY A 268 -8.23 -28.32 -15.88
C GLY A 268 -9.77 -28.21 -15.76
N ARG A 269 -10.45 -29.37 -15.70
CA ARG A 269 -11.91 -29.43 -15.49
C ARG A 269 -12.34 -29.03 -14.07
N GLU A 270 -11.48 -29.24 -13.09
CA GLU A 270 -11.74 -28.85 -11.71
C GLU A 270 -11.40 -27.37 -11.49
N PRO A 271 -12.16 -26.61 -10.69
CA PRO A 271 -11.81 -25.25 -10.34
C PRO A 271 -10.39 -25.18 -9.74
N LEU A 272 -9.62 -24.16 -10.13
CA LEU A 272 -8.21 -24.02 -9.75
C LEU A 272 -8.01 -24.06 -8.24
N PHE A 273 -8.81 -23.34 -7.48
CA PHE A 273 -8.70 -23.30 -6.01
C PHE A 273 -9.10 -24.61 -5.35
N PHE A 274 -10.06 -25.33 -5.92
CA PHE A 274 -10.45 -26.66 -5.43
C PHE A 274 -9.33 -27.68 -5.60
N LYS A 275 -8.69 -27.73 -6.77
CA LYS A 275 -7.55 -28.61 -7.05
C LYS A 275 -6.42 -28.48 -6.02
N TYR A 276 -6.13 -27.23 -5.60
CA TYR A 276 -5.09 -26.96 -4.60
C TYR A 276 -5.62 -26.88 -3.18
N ARG A 277 -6.89 -27.24 -2.91
CA ARG A 277 -7.57 -27.18 -1.60
C ARG A 277 -7.50 -25.81 -0.93
N LEU A 278 -7.44 -24.76 -1.75
CA LEU A 278 -7.37 -23.37 -1.25
C LEU A 278 -8.69 -22.89 -0.68
N GLU A 279 -9.84 -23.37 -1.18
CA GLU A 279 -11.16 -22.99 -0.67
C GLU A 279 -11.33 -23.34 0.81
N GLU A 280 -10.88 -24.54 1.21
CA GLU A 280 -10.88 -24.95 2.63
C GLU A 280 -9.98 -24.06 3.49
N GLU A 281 -8.79 -23.70 2.99
CA GLU A 281 -7.86 -22.81 3.70
C GLU A 281 -8.42 -21.39 3.80
N ILE A 282 -9.07 -20.88 2.74
CA ILE A 282 -9.76 -19.58 2.74
C ILE A 282 -10.90 -19.58 3.77
N ALA A 283 -11.70 -20.64 3.82
CA ALA A 283 -12.75 -20.77 4.83
C ALA A 283 -12.22 -20.78 6.27
N LYS A 284 -11.04 -21.37 6.50
CA LYS A 284 -10.36 -21.36 7.82
C LYS A 284 -9.89 -19.96 8.24
N ILE A 285 -9.56 -19.08 7.29
CA ILE A 285 -9.13 -17.69 7.58
C ILE A 285 -10.20 -16.92 8.35
N HIS A 286 -11.49 -17.25 8.16
CA HIS A 286 -12.60 -16.55 8.81
C HIS A 286 -13.02 -17.15 10.16
N ARG A 287 -12.46 -18.29 10.55
CA ARG A 287 -12.80 -18.93 11.82
C ARG A 287 -12.24 -18.13 12.99
N ARG A 288 -13.03 -17.98 14.05
CA ARG A 288 -12.61 -17.34 15.30
C ARG A 288 -11.45 -18.09 15.94
N GLN A 289 -11.54 -19.42 16.01
CA GLN A 289 -10.54 -20.30 16.60
C GLN A 289 -9.68 -20.95 15.50
N VAL A 290 -8.37 -20.92 15.68
CA VAL A 290 -7.37 -21.51 14.79
C VAL A 290 -6.59 -22.57 15.57
N PRO A 291 -6.68 -23.86 15.19
CA PRO A 291 -5.94 -24.91 15.85
C PRO A 291 -4.44 -24.78 15.50
N LEU A 292 -3.59 -25.11 16.49
CA LEU A 292 -2.14 -25.20 16.33
C LEU A 292 -1.72 -26.65 16.01
N LYS A 293 -0.68 -26.82 15.20
CA LYS A 293 -0.24 -28.16 14.73
C LYS A 293 0.16 -29.12 15.86
N ALA A 294 0.68 -28.60 16.95
CA ALA A 294 1.11 -29.38 18.10
C ALA A 294 0.00 -29.64 19.14
N GLY A 295 -1.20 -29.18 18.90
CA GLY A 295 -2.30 -29.09 19.85
C GLY A 295 -2.47 -27.67 20.38
N GLY A 296 -3.57 -27.40 21.10
CA GLY A 296 -3.93 -26.05 21.48
C GLY A 296 -4.53 -25.23 20.33
N SER A 297 -4.79 -23.96 20.58
CA SER A 297 -5.40 -23.06 19.61
C SER A 297 -5.14 -21.59 19.94
N ILE A 298 -5.29 -20.73 18.94
CA ILE A 298 -5.41 -19.30 19.13
C ILE A 298 -6.85 -18.86 18.83
N VAL A 299 -7.36 -17.92 19.60
CA VAL A 299 -8.68 -17.32 19.41
C VAL A 299 -8.50 -15.86 19.01
N ILE A 300 -9.12 -15.45 17.92
CA ILE A 300 -8.94 -14.10 17.36
C ILE A 300 -10.30 -13.39 17.36
N ASP A 301 -10.40 -12.35 18.18
CA ASP A 301 -11.57 -11.50 18.31
C ASP A 301 -11.26 -10.10 17.82
N GLN A 302 -12.04 -9.63 16.85
CA GLN A 302 -11.92 -8.28 16.33
C GLN A 302 -13.07 -7.45 16.88
N THR A 303 -12.72 -6.47 17.72
CA THR A 303 -13.64 -5.45 18.21
C THR A 303 -13.62 -4.22 17.28
N GLU A 304 -14.39 -3.20 17.58
CA GLU A 304 -14.41 -1.96 16.84
C GLU A 304 -13.04 -1.24 16.89
N ALA A 305 -12.39 -1.22 18.06
CA ALA A 305 -11.17 -0.44 18.31
C ALA A 305 -9.87 -1.25 18.19
N LEU A 306 -9.89 -2.54 18.51
CA LEU A 306 -8.68 -3.38 18.59
C LEU A 306 -8.96 -4.83 18.21
N VAL A 307 -7.88 -5.59 18.03
CA VAL A 307 -7.91 -7.04 17.85
C VAL A 307 -7.33 -7.69 19.09
N ALA A 308 -8.08 -8.58 19.73
CA ALA A 308 -7.61 -9.42 20.83
C ALA A 308 -7.29 -10.82 20.31
N ILE A 309 -6.15 -11.36 20.73
CA ILE A 309 -5.70 -12.72 20.38
C ILE A 309 -5.33 -13.43 21.67
N ASP A 310 -6.02 -14.53 21.93
CA ASP A 310 -5.83 -15.38 23.10
C ASP A 310 -5.18 -16.73 22.71
N VAL A 311 -4.32 -17.26 23.56
CA VAL A 311 -3.59 -18.53 23.34
C VAL A 311 -4.01 -19.58 24.34
N ASN A 312 -4.55 -20.68 23.83
CA ASN A 312 -5.01 -21.81 24.64
C ASN A 312 -4.13 -23.04 24.39
N SER A 313 -3.59 -23.64 25.47
CA SER A 313 -2.75 -24.85 25.38
C SER A 313 -3.51 -26.13 25.01
N GLY A 314 -4.80 -26.21 25.35
CA GLY A 314 -5.58 -27.43 25.17
C GLY A 314 -4.92 -28.63 25.88
N ASN A 315 -4.77 -29.72 25.14
CA ASN A 315 -4.14 -30.95 25.64
C ASN A 315 -2.62 -31.03 25.39
N PHE A 316 -1.99 -29.93 24.91
CA PHE A 316 -0.55 -29.95 24.64
C PHE A 316 0.26 -30.00 25.93
N ARG A 317 1.17 -30.97 26.00
CA ARG A 317 2.16 -31.09 27.06
C ARG A 317 3.52 -31.39 26.44
N ALA A 318 4.49 -30.53 26.70
CA ALA A 318 5.85 -30.65 26.15
C ALA A 318 6.79 -31.35 27.10
N ASP A 319 6.57 -31.20 28.42
CA ASP A 319 7.38 -31.74 29.48
C ASP A 319 6.58 -31.76 30.78
N ASP A 320 7.08 -32.35 31.85
CA ASP A 320 6.42 -32.34 33.19
C ASP A 320 6.35 -30.95 33.81
N SER A 321 6.99 -29.93 33.20
CA SER A 321 6.97 -28.54 33.65
C SER A 321 5.91 -27.72 32.91
N ALA A 322 4.97 -27.15 33.67
CA ALA A 322 3.96 -26.23 33.12
C ALA A 322 4.60 -24.97 32.48
N GLU A 323 5.71 -24.48 33.04
CA GLU A 323 6.45 -23.33 32.49
C GLU A 323 7.04 -23.64 31.11
N GLU A 324 7.63 -24.83 30.91
CA GLU A 324 8.22 -25.23 29.62
C GLU A 324 7.13 -25.48 28.59
N THR A 325 6.02 -26.10 29.00
CA THR A 325 4.84 -26.30 28.15
C THR A 325 4.29 -24.97 27.66
N ALA A 326 4.11 -23.98 28.58
CA ALA A 326 3.65 -22.63 28.24
C ALA A 326 4.61 -21.94 27.25
N TYR A 327 5.93 -22.04 27.50
CA TYR A 327 6.95 -21.44 26.65
C TYR A 327 6.91 -21.99 25.21
N GLN A 328 6.91 -23.32 25.07
CA GLN A 328 6.90 -23.95 23.74
C GLN A 328 5.61 -23.66 23.00
N MET A 329 4.46 -23.70 23.68
CA MET A 329 3.18 -23.36 23.09
C MET A 329 3.18 -21.90 22.61
N ASN A 330 3.64 -20.97 23.41
CA ASN A 330 3.69 -19.55 23.07
C ASN A 330 4.61 -19.27 21.88
N ILE A 331 5.74 -20.01 21.72
CA ILE A 331 6.60 -19.91 20.53
C ILE A 331 5.88 -20.35 19.27
N LEU A 332 5.11 -21.45 19.34
CA LEU A 332 4.29 -21.92 18.21
C LEU A 332 3.16 -20.93 17.90
N ALA A 333 2.47 -20.47 18.93
CA ALA A 333 1.40 -19.49 18.82
C ALA A 333 1.91 -18.17 18.20
N ALA A 334 3.06 -17.65 18.62
CA ALA A 334 3.64 -16.41 18.08
C ALA A 334 3.87 -16.48 16.56
N LYS A 335 4.33 -17.63 16.05
CA LYS A 335 4.52 -17.84 14.60
C LYS A 335 3.17 -17.88 13.85
N GLU A 336 2.18 -18.58 14.43
CA GLU A 336 0.84 -18.68 13.83
C GLU A 336 0.08 -17.36 13.92
N ILE A 337 0.19 -16.63 15.03
CA ILE A 337 -0.36 -15.27 15.19
C ILE A 337 0.16 -14.34 14.08
N ALA A 338 1.48 -14.31 13.86
CA ALA A 338 2.07 -13.53 12.78
C ALA A 338 1.56 -13.94 11.39
N ARG A 339 1.32 -15.24 11.17
CA ARG A 339 0.72 -15.76 9.94
C ARG A 339 -0.72 -15.28 9.78
N GLN A 340 -1.55 -15.41 10.84
CA GLN A 340 -2.95 -15.05 10.83
C GLN A 340 -3.17 -13.52 10.67
N ILE A 341 -2.34 -12.71 11.32
CA ILE A 341 -2.35 -11.24 11.16
C ILE A 341 -2.18 -10.86 9.68
N ARG A 342 -1.27 -11.50 8.97
CA ARG A 342 -1.04 -11.25 7.53
C ARG A 342 -2.17 -11.80 6.65
N LEU A 343 -2.63 -13.04 6.90
CA LEU A 343 -3.69 -13.67 6.12
C LEU A 343 -5.02 -12.94 6.21
N ARG A 344 -5.36 -12.42 7.40
CA ARG A 344 -6.61 -11.70 7.68
C ARG A 344 -6.51 -10.20 7.44
N ASP A 345 -5.31 -9.72 7.11
CA ASP A 345 -4.97 -8.29 7.01
C ASP A 345 -5.43 -7.48 8.23
N LEU A 346 -5.16 -8.03 9.43
CA LEU A 346 -5.51 -7.37 10.69
C LEU A 346 -4.62 -6.15 10.89
N GLY A 347 -5.21 -5.01 11.25
CA GLY A 347 -4.47 -3.77 11.44
C GLY A 347 -5.08 -2.92 12.56
N GLY A 348 -4.31 -1.93 13.02
CA GLY A 348 -4.61 -1.12 14.19
C GLY A 348 -3.87 -1.64 15.41
N VAL A 349 -4.48 -1.52 16.58
CA VAL A 349 -3.97 -2.06 17.85
C VAL A 349 -4.31 -3.55 17.94
N ILE A 350 -3.31 -4.37 18.23
CA ILE A 350 -3.46 -5.83 18.39
C ILE A 350 -2.88 -6.18 19.77
N VAL A 351 -3.64 -6.87 20.57
CA VAL A 351 -3.26 -7.31 21.91
C VAL A 351 -3.19 -8.83 21.90
N ASN A 352 -2.02 -9.38 22.26
CA ASN A 352 -1.82 -10.82 22.31
C ASN A 352 -1.70 -11.24 23.77
N ASP A 353 -2.59 -12.14 24.18
CA ASP A 353 -2.60 -12.77 25.49
C ASP A 353 -1.95 -14.15 25.38
N PHE A 354 -0.69 -14.22 25.80
CA PHE A 354 0.08 -15.46 25.81
C PHE A 354 -0.10 -16.16 27.15
N ILE A 355 0.02 -17.49 27.14
CA ILE A 355 -0.02 -18.28 28.37
C ILE A 355 1.05 -17.76 29.32
N ASP A 356 0.69 -17.59 30.58
CA ASP A 356 1.57 -17.02 31.62
C ASP A 356 2.92 -17.72 31.70
N MET A 357 3.99 -16.92 31.71
CA MET A 357 5.37 -17.35 31.87
C MET A 357 6.03 -16.57 33.01
N ARG A 358 6.62 -17.28 33.96
CA ARG A 358 7.32 -16.68 35.10
C ARG A 358 8.71 -16.18 34.74
N LYS A 359 9.44 -16.94 33.87
CA LYS A 359 10.82 -16.61 33.49
C LYS A 359 10.85 -15.50 32.43
N GLU A 360 11.50 -14.39 32.76
CA GLU A 360 11.66 -13.26 31.84
C GLU A 360 12.39 -13.66 30.55
N LYS A 361 13.31 -14.62 30.60
CA LYS A 361 14.00 -15.16 29.42
C LYS A 361 13.01 -15.77 28.42
N HIS A 362 11.99 -16.48 28.90
CA HIS A 362 10.94 -17.08 28.06
C HIS A 362 10.08 -15.98 27.41
N ARG A 363 9.65 -14.99 28.17
CA ARG A 363 8.90 -13.84 27.66
C ARG A 363 9.63 -13.12 26.55
N ARG A 364 10.91 -12.79 26.76
CA ARG A 364 11.76 -12.16 25.73
C ARG A 364 11.95 -13.04 24.46
N SER A 365 12.00 -14.35 24.63
CA SER A 365 12.11 -15.30 23.50
C SER A 365 10.84 -15.33 22.67
N VAL A 366 9.66 -15.31 23.31
CA VAL A 366 8.36 -15.24 22.62
C VAL A 366 8.18 -13.91 21.87
N GLU A 367 8.52 -12.77 22.52
CA GLU A 367 8.55 -11.46 21.86
C GLU A 367 9.44 -11.45 20.62
N ARG A 368 10.63 -12.05 20.73
CA ARG A 368 11.57 -12.18 19.61
C ARG A 368 11.00 -13.06 18.50
N ALA A 369 10.40 -14.21 18.84
CA ALA A 369 9.77 -15.11 17.87
C ALA A 369 8.64 -14.40 17.09
N LEU A 370 7.79 -13.64 17.78
CA LEU A 370 6.74 -12.84 17.15
C LEU A 370 7.33 -11.77 16.21
N ARG A 371 8.33 -11.04 16.68
CA ARG A 371 9.02 -10.01 15.89
C ARG A 371 9.68 -10.59 14.65
N ASP A 372 10.37 -11.73 14.78
CA ASP A 372 11.04 -12.39 13.66
C ASP A 372 10.05 -12.95 12.64
N ALA A 373 8.93 -13.50 13.09
CA ALA A 373 7.86 -13.98 12.22
C ALA A 373 7.16 -12.85 11.43
N LEU A 374 7.10 -11.63 12.00
CA LEU A 374 6.54 -10.45 11.37
C LEU A 374 7.51 -9.70 10.44
N LYS A 375 8.81 -10.04 10.42
CA LYS A 375 9.77 -9.43 9.45
C LYS A 375 9.37 -9.62 7.99
N ARG A 376 8.60 -10.66 7.69
CA ARG A 376 8.07 -10.92 6.33
C ARG A 376 6.83 -10.10 6.00
N ASP A 377 6.28 -9.37 6.98
CA ASP A 377 5.12 -8.52 6.75
C ASP A 377 5.52 -7.25 6.01
N ARG A 378 4.71 -6.84 5.04
CA ARG A 378 4.90 -5.59 4.29
C ARG A 378 4.37 -4.38 5.04
N ALA A 379 3.40 -4.60 5.93
CA ALA A 379 2.83 -3.54 6.74
C ALA A 379 3.81 -3.17 7.87
N ARG A 380 3.87 -1.89 8.18
CA ARG A 380 4.69 -1.42 9.30
C ARG A 380 4.11 -1.92 10.61
N THR A 381 4.92 -2.63 11.40
CA THR A 381 4.57 -3.18 12.71
C THR A 381 5.47 -2.60 13.79
N LYS A 382 4.90 -2.36 14.97
CA LYS A 382 5.64 -1.98 16.18
C LYS A 382 5.17 -2.88 17.31
N ILE A 383 6.09 -3.64 17.91
CA ILE A 383 5.80 -4.57 19.02
C ILE A 383 6.42 -4.00 20.29
N LEU A 384 5.64 -3.89 21.33
CA LEU A 384 6.09 -3.48 22.65
C LEU A 384 6.62 -4.67 23.45
N ARG A 385 7.24 -4.40 24.59
CA ARG A 385 7.60 -5.45 25.57
C ARG A 385 6.34 -5.95 26.25
N THR A 386 6.40 -7.15 26.78
CA THR A 386 5.34 -7.73 27.61
C THR A 386 5.00 -6.77 28.73
N SER A 387 3.73 -6.41 28.86
CA SER A 387 3.22 -5.52 29.91
C SER A 387 3.28 -6.19 31.28
N PRO A 388 3.10 -5.43 32.39
CA PRO A 388 2.97 -6.01 33.73
C PRO A 388 1.82 -7.02 33.87
N PHE A 389 0.82 -6.92 32.99
CA PHE A 389 -0.33 -7.82 32.93
C PHE A 389 -0.08 -9.09 32.10
N GLY A 390 1.14 -9.31 31.57
CA GLY A 390 1.45 -10.47 30.71
C GLY A 390 1.14 -10.31 29.23
N LEU A 391 0.52 -9.19 28.82
CA LEU A 391 0.07 -8.95 27.46
C LEU A 391 1.21 -8.44 26.55
N VAL A 392 1.24 -8.90 25.31
CA VAL A 392 2.12 -8.35 24.26
C VAL A 392 1.30 -7.47 23.32
N GLU A 393 1.50 -6.18 23.45
CA GLU A 393 0.83 -5.17 22.65
C GLU A 393 1.62 -4.86 21.38
N MET A 394 0.91 -4.72 20.28
CA MET A 394 1.52 -4.30 19.01
C MET A 394 0.59 -3.42 18.20
N THR A 395 1.17 -2.66 17.28
CA THR A 395 0.42 -1.93 16.26
C THR A 395 0.85 -2.39 14.88
N ARG A 396 -0.12 -2.50 13.98
CA ARG A 396 0.11 -2.78 12.57
C ARG A 396 -0.62 -1.76 11.70
N GLN A 397 0.05 -1.24 10.70
CA GLN A 397 -0.55 -0.33 9.73
C GLN A 397 -1.71 -1.04 9.01
N ARG A 398 -2.87 -0.37 8.93
CA ARG A 398 -4.00 -0.87 8.13
C ARG A 398 -3.68 -0.62 6.65
N VAL A 399 -3.52 -1.68 5.89
CA VAL A 399 -3.25 -1.61 4.44
C VAL A 399 -4.56 -1.63 3.67
N ARG A 400 -5.52 -2.46 4.11
CA ARG A 400 -6.84 -2.62 3.48
C ARG A 400 -7.94 -2.73 4.55
N PRO A 401 -9.23 -2.54 4.19
CA PRO A 401 -10.32 -2.97 5.05
C PRO A 401 -10.21 -4.47 5.35
N GLY A 402 -10.36 -4.86 6.61
CA GLY A 402 -10.23 -6.27 7.00
C GLY A 402 -11.18 -7.16 6.19
N LEU A 403 -10.70 -8.33 5.75
CA LEU A 403 -11.43 -9.29 4.90
C LEU A 403 -12.82 -9.63 5.43
N LYS A 404 -13.02 -9.64 6.75
CA LYS A 404 -14.33 -9.94 7.37
C LYS A 404 -15.42 -8.99 6.91
N ARG A 405 -15.13 -7.70 6.76
CA ARG A 405 -16.11 -6.68 6.34
C ARG A 405 -16.53 -6.78 4.86
N SER A 406 -15.69 -7.38 4.02
CA SER A 406 -15.99 -7.54 2.59
C SER A 406 -16.83 -8.78 2.28
N VAL A 407 -16.78 -9.81 3.15
CA VAL A 407 -17.42 -11.11 2.91
C VAL A 407 -18.67 -11.32 3.76
N TYR A 408 -18.71 -10.72 4.97
CA TYR A 408 -19.78 -10.95 5.93
C TYR A 408 -20.60 -9.67 6.18
N ARG A 409 -21.91 -9.84 6.38
CA ARG A 409 -22.83 -8.82 6.88
C ARG A 409 -23.10 -9.06 8.35
N GLU A 410 -23.47 -8.01 9.08
CA GLU A 410 -23.93 -8.16 10.45
C GLU A 410 -25.18 -9.03 10.51
N CYS A 411 -25.23 -9.92 11.48
CA CYS A 411 -26.38 -10.78 11.70
C CYS A 411 -27.58 -9.94 12.14
N PRO A 412 -28.73 -9.98 11.45
CA PRO A 412 -29.92 -9.21 11.83
C PRO A 412 -30.50 -9.59 13.19
N GLY A 413 -30.22 -10.81 13.68
CA GLY A 413 -30.74 -11.31 14.96
C GLY A 413 -29.90 -10.86 16.15
N CYS A 414 -28.58 -10.85 16.05
CA CYS A 414 -27.68 -10.51 17.17
C CYS A 414 -26.87 -9.24 16.97
N HIS A 415 -26.98 -8.57 15.83
CA HIS A 415 -26.24 -7.34 15.49
C HIS A 415 -24.73 -7.41 15.82
N GLY A 416 -24.12 -8.58 15.59
CA GLY A 416 -22.70 -8.81 15.85
C GLY A 416 -22.34 -9.24 17.27
N THR A 417 -23.29 -9.34 18.20
CA THR A 417 -23.03 -9.76 19.59
C THR A 417 -22.72 -11.25 19.73
N GLY A 418 -23.14 -12.09 18.76
CA GLY A 418 -22.93 -13.53 18.79
C GLY A 418 -23.85 -14.28 19.77
N VAL A 419 -24.72 -13.57 20.47
CA VAL A 419 -25.70 -14.12 21.43
C VAL A 419 -27.08 -13.54 21.17
N ILE A 420 -28.09 -14.31 21.50
CA ILE A 420 -29.51 -13.89 21.49
C ILE A 420 -30.10 -14.14 22.87
N LYS A 421 -31.16 -13.44 23.21
CA LYS A 421 -31.88 -13.66 24.48
C LYS A 421 -32.40 -15.09 24.53
N SER A 422 -32.36 -15.71 25.71
CA SER A 422 -32.97 -17.00 25.92
C SER A 422 -34.50 -16.92 25.73
N PRO A 423 -35.17 -18.03 25.32
CA PRO A 423 -36.62 -18.04 25.19
C PRO A 423 -37.35 -17.59 26.44
N GLU A 424 -36.84 -17.95 27.63
CA GLU A 424 -37.41 -17.54 28.92
C GLU A 424 -37.32 -16.02 29.13
N SER A 425 -36.14 -15.44 28.81
CA SER A 425 -35.93 -13.97 28.92
C SER A 425 -36.78 -13.20 27.92
N MET A 426 -36.97 -13.72 26.70
CA MET A 426 -37.88 -13.15 25.71
C MET A 426 -39.36 -13.27 26.16
N GLY A 427 -39.75 -14.42 26.74
CA GLY A 427 -41.08 -14.61 27.26
C GLY A 427 -41.45 -13.61 28.37
N ILE A 428 -40.52 -13.32 29.28
CA ILE A 428 -40.71 -12.31 30.35
C ILE A 428 -40.88 -10.90 29.74
N GLU A 429 -40.17 -10.60 28.69
CA GLU A 429 -40.23 -9.26 28.02
C GLU A 429 -41.56 -9.07 27.26
N VAL A 430 -42.09 -10.13 26.66
CA VAL A 430 -43.39 -10.10 25.94
C VAL A 430 -44.57 -9.96 26.94
N VAL A 431 -44.43 -10.49 28.18
CA VAL A 431 -45.48 -10.42 29.22
C VAL A 431 -45.46 -9.09 29.96
N ARG A 432 -44.41 -8.29 29.90
CA ARG A 432 -44.31 -6.92 30.41
C ARG A 432 -44.87 -5.90 29.44
#